data_49c35f4ba7c07814426c0b0c33047d6c
#
_entry.id   49c35f4ba7c07814426c0b0c33047d6c
#
_cell.length_a   1.000
_cell.length_b   1.000
_cell.length_c   1.000
_cell.angle_alpha   90.00
_cell.angle_beta   90.00
_cell.angle_gamma   90.00
#
_symmetry.space_group_name_H-M   'P 1'
#
loop_
_entity.id
_entity.type
_entity.pdbx_description
1 polymer ?
#
loop_
_entity_poly.entity_id
_entity_poly.type
_entity_poly.pdbx_seq_one_letter_code
_entity_poly.pdbx_strand_id
1 'polypeptide(L)'
;MKTTQELKELLYKNKTVADQQPDAIAEANAFCEGYKAFLNAAKTEREAAAYSEQLLKQAGYKPFVPGMALNAGDKVYLINRSKCVLAATIGERSMAEGFHLNIAHIDSPRLDLRPVPLFEKDGLAYFRTHYYGGIRKYQWPTIPLALHGVVCREDGTTVTITIGENDEDPVFTITDLLPHLGREQNQKKLPDAITAENLNVVLGSLPIADADAENRIKLSILGLLNEMYGITERDFVTAEIEIVPAFKARDVGLD
;
A
#
# COMPACT_ATOMS: atom_id res chain seq x y z
N MET A 1 -33.25 -47.15 -23.58
CA MET A 1 -32.35 -45.95 -23.74
C MET A 1 -32.61 -45.04 -22.55
N LYS A 2 -31.56 -44.39 -22.04
CA LYS A 2 -31.75 -43.39 -20.98
C LYS A 2 -32.50 -42.19 -21.51
N THR A 3 -33.36 -41.62 -20.71
CA THR A 3 -34.05 -40.37 -21.03
C THR A 3 -33.07 -39.21 -21.05
N THR A 4 -33.44 -38.11 -21.70
CA THR A 4 -32.63 -36.88 -21.70
C THR A 4 -32.34 -36.38 -20.30
N GLN A 5 -33.25 -36.55 -19.36
CA GLN A 5 -33.09 -36.16 -17.96
C GLN A 5 -32.04 -37.02 -17.28
N GLU A 6 -32.06 -38.35 -17.44
CA GLU A 6 -31.06 -39.28 -16.91
C GLU A 6 -29.67 -39.02 -17.50
N LEU A 7 -29.60 -38.58 -18.78
CA LEU A 7 -28.35 -38.18 -19.39
C LEU A 7 -27.82 -36.86 -18.84
N LYS A 8 -28.65 -35.88 -18.54
CA LYS A 8 -28.27 -34.62 -17.91
C LYS A 8 -27.72 -34.81 -16.48
N GLU A 9 -28.20 -35.84 -15.77
CA GLU A 9 -27.70 -36.19 -14.43
C GLU A 9 -26.27 -36.75 -14.44
N LEU A 10 -25.79 -37.21 -15.60
CA LEU A 10 -24.39 -37.65 -15.77
C LEU A 10 -23.42 -36.50 -15.92
N LEU A 11 -23.91 -35.28 -16.18
CA LEU A 11 -23.04 -34.11 -16.31
C LEU A 11 -22.51 -33.68 -14.94
N TYR A 12 -21.23 -33.38 -14.91
CA TYR A 12 -20.67 -32.70 -13.75
C TYR A 12 -21.25 -31.30 -13.61
N LYS A 13 -21.90 -31.06 -12.50
CA LYS A 13 -22.44 -29.74 -12.14
C LYS A 13 -21.52 -29.11 -11.11
N ASN A 14 -20.84 -28.05 -11.54
CA ASN A 14 -20.09 -27.23 -10.59
C ASN A 14 -21.08 -26.55 -9.64
N LYS A 15 -20.88 -26.75 -8.34
CA LYS A 15 -21.65 -26.06 -7.30
C LYS A 15 -20.76 -25.00 -6.69
N THR A 16 -21.26 -23.79 -6.60
CA THR A 16 -20.57 -22.70 -5.91
C THR A 16 -20.61 -22.93 -4.39
N VAL A 17 -19.78 -22.19 -3.64
CA VAL A 17 -19.84 -22.21 -2.18
C VAL A 17 -21.22 -21.74 -1.70
N ALA A 18 -21.79 -20.74 -2.36
CA ALA A 18 -23.13 -20.23 -2.07
C ALA A 18 -24.21 -21.32 -2.20
N ASP A 19 -24.09 -22.24 -3.20
CA ASP A 19 -25.03 -23.37 -3.36
C ASP A 19 -24.86 -24.45 -2.31
N GLN A 20 -23.64 -24.62 -1.78
CA GLN A 20 -23.30 -25.71 -0.86
C GLN A 20 -23.41 -25.30 0.60
N GLN A 21 -23.11 -24.06 0.89
CA GLN A 21 -23.01 -23.49 2.24
C GLN A 21 -23.57 -22.05 2.24
N PRO A 22 -24.89 -21.87 2.09
CA PRO A 22 -25.47 -20.52 2.01
C PRO A 22 -25.20 -19.67 3.26
N ASP A 23 -25.09 -20.30 4.43
CA ASP A 23 -24.79 -19.58 5.68
C ASP A 23 -23.35 -19.03 5.71
N ALA A 24 -22.41 -19.65 4.98
CA ALA A 24 -21.04 -19.18 4.88
C ALA A 24 -20.91 -17.81 4.20
N ILE A 25 -21.91 -17.40 3.42
CA ILE A 25 -21.91 -16.07 2.78
C ILE A 25 -22.01 -14.96 3.83
N ALA A 26 -22.89 -15.12 4.82
CA ALA A 26 -23.02 -14.13 5.90
C ALA A 26 -21.74 -14.03 6.74
N GLU A 27 -21.08 -15.17 7.03
CA GLU A 27 -19.80 -15.20 7.74
C GLU A 27 -18.68 -14.55 6.90
N ALA A 28 -18.63 -14.83 5.59
CA ALA A 28 -17.65 -14.24 4.68
C ALA A 28 -17.82 -12.71 4.59
N ASN A 29 -19.05 -12.22 4.49
CA ASN A 29 -19.33 -10.78 4.47
C ASN A 29 -18.88 -10.12 5.78
N ALA A 30 -19.18 -10.72 6.93
CA ALA A 30 -18.71 -10.20 8.23
C ALA A 30 -17.19 -10.18 8.33
N PHE A 31 -16.49 -11.21 7.83
CA PHE A 31 -15.03 -11.24 7.76
C PHE A 31 -14.48 -10.14 6.85
N CYS A 32 -15.13 -9.89 5.70
CA CYS A 32 -14.70 -8.88 4.72
C CYS A 32 -14.76 -7.46 5.28
N GLU A 33 -15.62 -7.15 6.26
CA GLU A 33 -15.60 -5.84 6.92
C GLU A 33 -14.26 -5.60 7.65
N GLY A 34 -13.78 -6.58 8.38
CA GLY A 34 -12.45 -6.53 9.02
C GLY A 34 -11.31 -6.46 8.00
N TYR A 35 -11.45 -7.16 6.87
CA TYR A 35 -10.47 -7.12 5.78
C TYR A 35 -10.44 -5.76 5.08
N LYS A 36 -11.59 -5.13 4.82
CA LYS A 36 -11.65 -3.76 4.29
C LYS A 36 -10.99 -2.76 5.25
N ALA A 37 -11.22 -2.89 6.55
CA ALA A 37 -10.56 -2.07 7.56
C ALA A 37 -9.04 -2.23 7.53
N PHE A 38 -8.55 -3.47 7.42
CA PHE A 38 -7.12 -3.75 7.24
C PHE A 38 -6.56 -3.09 5.98
N LEU A 39 -7.19 -3.26 4.83
CA LEU A 39 -6.73 -2.68 3.56
C LEU A 39 -6.67 -1.14 3.59
N ASN A 40 -7.58 -0.50 4.32
CA ASN A 40 -7.60 0.95 4.46
C ASN A 40 -6.49 1.46 5.39
N ALA A 41 -6.13 0.69 6.41
CA ALA A 41 -5.15 1.08 7.42
C ALA A 41 -3.71 0.63 7.09
N ALA A 42 -3.55 -0.33 6.17
CA ALA A 42 -2.29 -1.03 5.90
C ALA A 42 -1.92 -0.95 4.42
N LYS A 43 -1.64 0.25 3.94
CA LYS A 43 -1.28 0.49 2.52
C LYS A 43 0.20 0.25 2.23
N THR A 44 1.02 0.19 3.27
CA THR A 44 2.46 -0.10 3.22
C THR A 44 2.79 -1.29 4.12
N GLU A 45 3.95 -1.91 3.90
CA GLU A 45 4.38 -3.05 4.75
C GLU A 45 4.59 -2.63 6.21
N ARG A 46 4.98 -1.38 6.48
CA ARG A 46 5.11 -0.87 7.86
C ARG A 46 3.76 -0.78 8.54
N GLU A 47 2.78 -0.25 7.84
CA GLU A 47 1.41 -0.13 8.33
C GLU A 47 0.78 -1.52 8.50
N ALA A 48 1.01 -2.44 7.56
CA ALA A 48 0.55 -3.83 7.66
C ALA A 48 1.14 -4.53 8.89
N ALA A 49 2.44 -4.33 9.15
CA ALA A 49 3.08 -4.87 10.35
C ALA A 49 2.51 -4.26 11.64
N ALA A 50 2.32 -2.94 11.68
CA ALA A 50 1.75 -2.23 12.83
C ALA A 50 0.30 -2.64 13.11
N TYR A 51 -0.53 -2.73 12.07
CA TYR A 51 -1.92 -3.17 12.21
C TYR A 51 -2.01 -4.64 12.65
N SER A 52 -1.17 -5.50 12.08
CA SER A 52 -1.09 -6.91 12.49
C SER A 52 -0.66 -7.05 13.96
N GLU A 53 0.27 -6.23 14.42
CA GLU A 53 0.66 -6.20 15.83
C GLU A 53 -0.51 -5.85 16.74
N GLN A 54 -1.35 -4.88 16.35
CA GLN A 54 -2.56 -4.52 17.10
C GLN A 54 -3.53 -5.71 17.19
N LEU A 55 -3.79 -6.39 16.07
CA LEU A 55 -4.66 -7.56 16.04
C LEU A 55 -4.12 -8.70 16.91
N LEU A 56 -2.80 -8.95 16.86
CA LEU A 56 -2.16 -9.97 17.68
C LEU A 56 -2.28 -9.66 19.17
N LYS A 57 -2.07 -8.41 19.58
CA LYS A 57 -2.27 -7.96 20.96
C LYS A 57 -3.71 -8.18 21.43
N GLN A 58 -4.69 -7.83 20.59
CA GLN A 58 -6.11 -8.06 20.88
C GLN A 58 -6.45 -9.55 21.01
N ALA A 59 -5.78 -10.41 20.23
CA ALA A 59 -5.92 -11.87 20.29
C ALA A 59 -5.11 -12.52 21.43
N GLY A 60 -4.47 -11.74 22.31
CA GLY A 60 -3.75 -12.21 23.49
C GLY A 60 -2.32 -12.67 23.22
N TYR A 61 -1.75 -12.34 22.06
CA TYR A 61 -0.33 -12.58 21.79
C TYR A 61 0.55 -11.61 22.57
N LYS A 62 1.70 -12.07 23.03
CA LYS A 62 2.71 -11.30 23.77
C LYS A 62 4.00 -11.18 22.94
N PRO A 63 4.77 -10.10 23.07
CA PRO A 63 6.06 -9.99 22.42
C PRO A 63 6.97 -11.15 22.79
N PHE A 64 7.59 -11.77 21.79
CA PHE A 64 8.60 -12.80 21.99
C PHE A 64 9.93 -12.15 22.38
N VAL A 65 10.54 -12.66 23.44
CA VAL A 65 11.89 -12.28 23.87
C VAL A 65 12.78 -13.52 23.81
N PRO A 66 13.94 -13.48 23.14
CA PRO A 66 14.87 -14.60 23.13
C PRO A 66 15.21 -15.10 24.54
N GLY A 67 15.10 -16.41 24.75
CA GLY A 67 15.35 -17.02 26.05
C GLY A 67 14.13 -17.12 26.98
N MET A 68 12.96 -16.56 26.61
CA MET A 68 11.75 -16.79 27.40
C MET A 68 11.31 -18.26 27.33
N ALA A 69 10.83 -18.79 28.47
CA ALA A 69 10.21 -20.10 28.50
C ALA A 69 8.84 -20.05 27.84
N LEU A 70 8.54 -21.03 26.99
CA LEU A 70 7.27 -21.16 26.29
C LEU A 70 6.60 -22.48 26.67
N ASN A 71 5.31 -22.44 26.94
CA ASN A 71 4.46 -23.57 27.26
C ASN A 71 3.40 -23.79 26.18
N ALA A 72 2.82 -24.97 26.12
CA ALA A 72 1.69 -25.24 25.24
C ALA A 72 0.55 -24.25 25.50
N GLY A 73 0.01 -23.67 24.40
CA GLY A 73 -1.02 -22.64 24.45
C GLY A 73 -0.49 -21.20 24.47
N ASP A 74 0.81 -20.99 24.71
CA ASP A 74 1.39 -19.65 24.67
C ASP A 74 1.31 -19.07 23.25
N LYS A 75 0.94 -17.77 23.19
CA LYS A 75 0.82 -17.00 21.97
C LYS A 75 1.87 -15.90 21.98
N VAL A 76 2.78 -15.93 21.02
CA VAL A 76 3.89 -14.96 20.93
C VAL A 76 4.00 -14.36 19.54
N TYR A 77 4.53 -13.15 19.47
CA TYR A 77 4.85 -12.50 18.20
C TYR A 77 6.18 -11.74 18.25
N LEU A 78 6.75 -11.54 17.08
CA LEU A 78 7.96 -10.76 16.86
C LEU A 78 7.75 -9.83 15.67
N ILE A 79 8.06 -8.55 15.84
CA ILE A 79 8.14 -7.58 14.76
C ILE A 79 9.61 -7.41 14.37
N ASN A 80 9.94 -7.66 13.11
CA ASN A 80 11.29 -7.46 12.60
C ASN A 80 11.34 -6.19 11.74
N ARG A 81 12.15 -5.21 12.18
CA ARG A 81 12.42 -3.93 11.50
C ARG A 81 11.16 -3.16 11.09
N SER A 82 10.07 -3.33 11.82
CA SER A 82 8.74 -2.75 11.51
C SER A 82 8.15 -3.12 10.14
N LYS A 83 8.64 -4.19 9.49
CA LYS A 83 8.24 -4.60 8.14
C LYS A 83 7.93 -6.10 8.00
N CYS A 84 8.12 -6.86 9.03
CA CYS A 84 7.83 -8.30 9.03
C CYS A 84 7.24 -8.67 10.37
N VAL A 85 6.24 -9.54 10.33
CA VAL A 85 5.54 -10.06 11.50
C VAL A 85 5.70 -11.57 11.55
N LEU A 86 6.13 -12.08 12.69
CA LEU A 86 6.08 -13.50 12.99
C LEU A 86 5.15 -13.69 14.19
N ALA A 87 4.25 -14.65 14.11
CA ALA A 87 3.37 -15.02 15.21
C ALA A 87 3.36 -16.53 15.36
N ALA A 88 3.33 -17.00 16.59
CA ALA A 88 3.28 -18.42 16.89
C ALA A 88 2.33 -18.71 18.05
N THR A 89 1.57 -19.79 17.90
CA THR A 89 0.86 -20.43 19.01
C THR A 89 1.58 -21.74 19.29
N ILE A 90 2.02 -21.93 20.53
CA ILE A 90 2.82 -23.08 20.92
C ILE A 90 1.89 -24.28 21.10
N GLY A 91 2.17 -25.36 20.38
CA GLY A 91 1.42 -26.60 20.44
C GLY A 91 1.80 -27.46 21.67
N GLU A 92 1.07 -28.55 21.85
CA GLU A 92 1.35 -29.54 22.92
C GLU A 92 2.53 -30.46 22.59
N ARG A 93 2.79 -30.66 21.30
CA ARG A 93 3.86 -31.52 20.80
C ARG A 93 5.16 -30.77 20.59
N SER A 94 6.27 -31.49 20.64
CA SER A 94 7.57 -30.92 20.30
C SER A 94 7.60 -30.40 18.86
N MET A 95 8.25 -29.25 18.63
CA MET A 95 8.51 -28.76 17.28
C MET A 95 9.32 -29.72 16.42
N ALA A 96 10.07 -30.64 17.03
CA ALA A 96 10.79 -31.72 16.33
C ALA A 96 9.84 -32.72 15.65
N GLU A 97 8.59 -32.81 16.09
CA GLU A 97 7.56 -33.66 15.48
C GLU A 97 6.84 -32.97 14.32
N GLY A 98 7.10 -31.66 14.11
CA GLY A 98 6.54 -30.85 13.05
C GLY A 98 5.79 -29.63 13.56
N PHE A 99 5.43 -28.75 12.63
CA PHE A 99 4.64 -27.55 12.88
C PHE A 99 3.86 -27.16 11.62
N HIS A 100 2.81 -26.40 11.78
CA HIS A 100 2.09 -25.78 10.67
C HIS A 100 2.64 -24.37 10.43
N LEU A 101 3.02 -24.08 9.19
CA LEU A 101 3.57 -22.78 8.81
C LEU A 101 2.72 -22.16 7.71
N ASN A 102 2.23 -20.96 7.98
CA ASN A 102 1.56 -20.10 6.99
C ASN A 102 2.47 -18.92 6.68
N ILE A 103 2.75 -18.68 5.41
CA ILE A 103 3.61 -17.58 4.96
C ILE A 103 2.86 -16.78 3.91
N ALA A 104 2.91 -15.46 4.05
CA ALA A 104 2.43 -14.52 3.05
C ALA A 104 3.35 -13.29 3.02
N HIS A 105 3.49 -12.65 1.85
CA HIS A 105 4.07 -11.32 1.78
C HIS A 105 3.05 -10.27 2.23
N ILE A 106 3.53 -9.14 2.76
CA ILE A 106 2.70 -8.05 3.25
C ILE A 106 2.95 -6.73 2.50
N ASP A 107 3.96 -6.69 1.63
CA ASP A 107 4.21 -5.57 0.74
C ASP A 107 3.26 -5.58 -0.45
N SER A 108 2.95 -4.40 -0.97
CA SER A 108 2.10 -4.19 -2.15
C SER A 108 2.82 -3.37 -3.21
N PRO A 109 2.45 -3.51 -4.50
CA PRO A 109 2.96 -2.63 -5.55
C PRO A 109 2.65 -1.15 -5.24
N ARG A 110 3.65 -0.29 -5.46
CA ARG A 110 3.60 1.13 -5.15
C ARG A 110 4.62 1.92 -5.96
N LEU A 111 4.69 3.21 -5.73
CA LEU A 111 5.78 4.05 -6.23
C LEU A 111 6.60 4.53 -5.04
N ASP A 112 7.89 4.22 -5.03
CA ASP A 112 8.83 4.73 -4.04
C ASP A 112 9.43 6.06 -4.50
N LEU A 113 9.73 6.98 -3.59
CA LEU A 113 10.50 8.17 -3.92
C LEU A 113 11.97 7.79 -4.20
N ARG A 114 12.56 8.45 -5.20
CA ARG A 114 14.02 8.39 -5.39
C ARG A 114 14.73 9.23 -4.34
N PRO A 115 16.02 8.98 -4.06
CA PRO A 115 16.84 9.92 -3.31
C PRO A 115 16.82 11.30 -3.99
N VAL A 116 16.65 12.38 -3.25
CA VAL A 116 16.49 13.75 -3.78
C VAL A 116 15.36 13.83 -4.84
N PRO A 117 14.13 13.53 -4.45
CA PRO A 117 13.03 13.34 -5.41
C PRO A 117 12.43 14.65 -5.92
N LEU A 118 12.52 15.73 -5.12
CA LEU A 118 11.81 16.99 -5.36
C LEU A 118 12.47 17.82 -6.47
N PHE A 119 11.72 18.13 -7.50
CA PHE A 119 12.18 19.00 -8.59
C PHE A 119 11.04 19.89 -9.13
N GLU A 120 11.41 20.96 -9.78
CA GLU A 120 10.51 21.89 -10.47
C GLU A 120 10.71 21.82 -11.98
N LYS A 121 9.64 21.77 -12.72
CA LYS A 121 9.63 21.81 -14.18
C LYS A 121 8.31 22.33 -14.72
N ASP A 122 8.37 23.15 -15.77
CA ASP A 122 7.20 23.67 -16.50
C ASP A 122 6.12 24.30 -15.58
N GLY A 123 6.55 25.00 -14.53
CA GLY A 123 5.66 25.68 -13.58
C GLY A 123 4.97 24.75 -12.56
N LEU A 124 5.49 23.56 -12.35
CA LEU A 124 4.99 22.60 -11.36
C LEU A 124 6.13 22.00 -10.57
N ALA A 125 5.88 21.66 -9.31
CA ALA A 125 6.75 20.84 -8.49
C ALA A 125 6.32 19.37 -8.54
N TYR A 126 7.28 18.49 -8.59
CA TYR A 126 7.08 17.05 -8.71
C TYR A 126 7.97 16.26 -7.76
N PHE A 127 7.51 15.04 -7.40
CA PHE A 127 8.37 13.98 -6.92
C PHE A 127 8.75 13.01 -8.04
N ARG A 128 10.06 12.73 -8.17
CA ARG A 128 10.57 11.60 -8.97
C ARG A 128 10.33 10.31 -8.22
N THR A 129 9.76 9.36 -8.94
CA THR A 129 9.43 8.05 -8.37
C THR A 129 10.19 6.91 -9.03
N HIS A 130 10.14 5.76 -8.40
CA HIS A 130 10.52 4.46 -8.91
C HIS A 130 9.44 3.47 -8.52
N TYR A 131 8.89 2.71 -9.48
CA TYR A 131 7.87 1.73 -9.15
C TYR A 131 8.48 0.49 -8.47
N TYR A 132 7.76 -0.03 -7.50
CA TYR A 132 8.05 -1.26 -6.79
C TYR A 132 7.05 -2.35 -7.17
N GLY A 133 7.57 -3.58 -7.41
CA GLY A 133 6.74 -4.72 -7.79
C GLY A 133 6.25 -4.69 -9.24
N GLY A 134 5.36 -5.59 -9.57
CA GLY A 134 4.80 -5.74 -10.92
C GLY A 134 3.58 -4.83 -11.13
N ILE A 135 3.79 -3.59 -11.55
CA ILE A 135 2.69 -2.67 -11.86
C ILE A 135 2.35 -2.65 -13.37
N ARG A 136 1.09 -2.34 -13.68
CA ARG A 136 0.69 -1.87 -15.00
C ARG A 136 0.71 -0.35 -15.01
N LYS A 137 1.78 0.25 -15.53
CA LYS A 137 2.07 1.69 -15.47
C LYS A 137 0.90 2.57 -15.95
N TYR A 138 0.15 2.14 -16.95
CA TYR A 138 -1.00 2.86 -17.51
C TYR A 138 -2.19 3.01 -16.53
N GLN A 139 -2.22 2.25 -15.43
CA GLN A 139 -3.27 2.35 -14.42
C GLN A 139 -3.01 3.43 -13.36
N TRP A 140 -1.80 3.98 -13.32
CA TRP A 140 -1.37 4.92 -12.30
C TRP A 140 -1.62 6.39 -12.62
N PRO A 141 -1.52 6.85 -13.91
CA PRO A 141 -1.89 8.23 -14.24
C PRO A 141 -3.36 8.52 -13.94
N THR A 142 -3.63 9.76 -13.57
CA THR A 142 -4.97 10.35 -13.34
C THR A 142 -5.75 9.81 -12.13
N ILE A 143 -5.24 8.84 -11.41
CA ILE A 143 -5.88 8.42 -10.16
C ILE A 143 -5.40 9.29 -8.99
N PRO A 144 -6.23 9.47 -7.94
CA PRO A 144 -5.80 10.10 -6.70
C PRO A 144 -4.79 9.22 -5.97
N LEU A 145 -3.71 9.84 -5.50
CA LEU A 145 -2.60 9.20 -4.81
C LEU A 145 -2.39 9.84 -3.44
N ALA A 146 -1.92 9.05 -2.48
CA ALA A 146 -1.54 9.46 -1.14
C ALA A 146 -0.05 9.20 -0.89
N LEU A 147 0.55 9.97 0.02
CA LEU A 147 1.92 9.79 0.49
C LEU A 147 1.91 9.11 1.86
N HIS A 148 2.63 8.01 1.98
CA HIS A 148 2.83 7.28 3.22
C HIS A 148 4.32 7.02 3.46
N GLY A 149 4.74 6.94 4.70
CA GLY A 149 6.09 6.51 4.98
C GLY A 149 6.70 7.09 6.24
N VAL A 150 8.02 6.96 6.33
CA VAL A 150 8.82 7.46 7.44
C VAL A 150 10.04 8.20 6.94
N VAL A 151 10.45 9.21 7.67
CA VAL A 151 11.68 9.96 7.44
C VAL A 151 12.54 9.88 8.70
N CYS A 152 13.75 9.36 8.55
CA CYS A 152 14.74 9.42 9.62
C CYS A 152 15.53 10.73 9.46
N ARG A 153 15.29 11.70 10.34
CA ARG A 153 15.96 13.00 10.30
C ARG A 153 17.42 12.90 10.72
N GLU A 154 18.19 13.93 10.39
CA GLU A 154 19.63 14.02 10.70
C GLU A 154 19.90 13.97 12.23
N ASP A 155 18.98 14.44 13.04
CA ASP A 155 19.03 14.37 14.52
C ASP A 155 18.75 12.96 15.09
N GLY A 156 18.47 11.97 14.24
CA GLY A 156 18.15 10.60 14.61
C GLY A 156 16.68 10.39 14.97
N THR A 157 15.84 11.41 14.92
CA THR A 157 14.39 11.25 15.13
C THR A 157 13.71 10.72 13.88
N THR A 158 12.60 9.99 14.07
CA THR A 158 11.79 9.46 12.96
C THR A 158 10.44 10.15 12.95
N VAL A 159 10.03 10.57 11.77
CA VAL A 159 8.72 11.19 11.53
C VAL A 159 7.92 10.32 10.57
N THR A 160 6.66 10.06 10.91
CA THR A 160 5.71 9.40 9.99
C THR A 160 5.03 10.44 9.12
N ILE A 161 4.94 10.17 7.83
CA ILE A 161 4.22 10.99 6.85
C ILE A 161 3.00 10.22 6.38
N THR A 162 1.84 10.88 6.44
CA THR A 162 0.60 10.40 5.83
C THR A 162 -0.16 11.62 5.32
N ILE A 163 -0.35 11.73 4.01
CA ILE A 163 -1.07 12.82 3.35
C ILE A 163 -1.93 12.24 2.24
N GLY A 164 -3.22 12.55 2.22
CA GLY A 164 -4.16 12.13 1.18
C GLY A 164 -5.14 11.04 1.61
N GLU A 165 -5.21 10.73 2.90
CA GLU A 165 -6.12 9.72 3.45
C GLU A 165 -7.38 10.30 4.08
N ASN A 166 -7.31 11.52 4.62
CA ASN A 166 -8.48 12.21 5.16
C ASN A 166 -9.21 12.97 4.06
N ASP A 167 -10.50 13.16 4.21
CA ASP A 167 -11.32 13.89 3.22
C ASP A 167 -10.90 15.37 3.09
N GLU A 168 -10.22 15.93 4.10
CA GLU A 168 -9.66 17.29 4.13
C GLU A 168 -8.26 17.38 3.50
N ASP A 169 -7.58 16.25 3.29
CA ASP A 169 -6.24 16.23 2.75
C ASP A 169 -6.25 16.49 1.23
N PRO A 170 -5.21 17.17 0.69
CA PRO A 170 -4.99 17.16 -0.73
C PRO A 170 -4.59 15.77 -1.20
N VAL A 171 -5.01 15.39 -2.39
CA VAL A 171 -4.51 14.19 -3.08
C VAL A 171 -3.50 14.58 -4.15
N PHE A 172 -2.64 13.63 -4.51
CA PHE A 172 -1.64 13.78 -5.55
C PHE A 172 -2.06 13.02 -6.81
N THR A 173 -1.41 13.28 -7.93
CA THR A 173 -1.68 12.56 -9.18
C THR A 173 -0.48 12.58 -10.11
N ILE A 174 -0.47 11.64 -11.04
CA ILE A 174 0.40 11.64 -12.21
C ILE A 174 -0.42 12.14 -13.38
N THR A 175 0.03 13.19 -14.06
CA THR A 175 -0.68 13.73 -15.22
C THR A 175 -0.56 12.82 -16.44
N ASP A 176 -1.56 12.86 -17.30
CA ASP A 176 -1.53 12.20 -18.60
C ASP A 176 -1.92 13.20 -19.71
N LEU A 177 -1.69 12.85 -20.95
CA LEU A 177 -1.98 13.67 -22.10
C LEU A 177 -3.47 13.64 -22.45
N LEU A 178 -3.99 14.79 -22.84
CA LEU A 178 -5.30 14.86 -23.45
C LEU A 178 -5.32 14.10 -24.79
N PRO A 179 -6.48 13.56 -25.23
CA PRO A 179 -6.56 12.72 -26.42
C PRO A 179 -5.94 13.33 -27.68
N HIS A 180 -6.12 14.65 -27.88
CA HIS A 180 -5.58 15.37 -29.06
C HIS A 180 -4.07 15.62 -28.99
N LEU A 181 -3.45 15.52 -27.82
CA LEU A 181 -2.01 15.61 -27.60
C LEU A 181 -1.34 14.22 -27.55
N GLY A 182 -2.13 13.18 -27.30
CA GLY A 182 -1.66 11.80 -27.10
C GLY A 182 -1.47 10.98 -28.37
N ARG A 183 -1.43 11.60 -29.57
CA ARG A 183 -1.37 10.85 -30.85
C ARG A 183 -0.22 9.86 -30.94
N GLU A 184 0.99 10.28 -30.54
CA GLU A 184 2.16 9.41 -30.55
C GLU A 184 2.10 8.34 -29.47
N GLN A 185 1.59 8.69 -28.29
CA GLN A 185 1.38 7.77 -27.17
C GLN A 185 0.42 6.64 -27.57
N ASN A 186 -0.67 6.99 -28.27
CA ASN A 186 -1.69 6.04 -28.73
C ASN A 186 -1.17 5.01 -29.75
N GLN A 187 -0.04 5.28 -30.40
CA GLN A 187 0.60 4.36 -31.35
C GLN A 187 1.57 3.38 -30.69
N LYS A 188 1.91 3.60 -29.42
CA LYS A 188 2.84 2.74 -28.68
C LYS A 188 2.12 1.49 -28.19
N LYS A 189 2.91 0.42 -27.96
CA LYS A 189 2.39 -0.74 -27.22
C LYS A 189 2.02 -0.32 -25.80
N LEU A 190 1.00 -0.93 -25.25
CA LEU A 190 0.50 -0.59 -23.91
C LEU A 190 1.58 -0.51 -22.81
N PRO A 191 2.58 -1.43 -22.73
CA PRO A 191 3.65 -1.33 -21.74
C PRO A 191 4.57 -0.11 -21.92
N ASP A 192 4.62 0.45 -23.15
CA ASP A 192 5.52 1.52 -23.55
C ASP A 192 4.82 2.88 -23.62
N ALA A 193 3.48 2.90 -23.54
CA ALA A 193 2.68 4.12 -23.61
C ALA A 193 3.00 5.08 -22.44
N ILE A 194 3.20 4.52 -21.26
CA ILE A 194 3.66 5.23 -20.06
C ILE A 194 5.03 4.63 -19.68
N THR A 195 6.08 5.45 -19.69
CA THR A 195 7.42 5.03 -19.25
C THR A 195 7.57 5.17 -17.74
N ALA A 196 8.56 4.51 -17.16
CA ALA A 196 8.85 4.63 -15.72
C ALA A 196 9.22 6.07 -15.34
N GLU A 197 9.93 6.77 -16.23
CA GLU A 197 10.37 8.15 -16.06
C GLU A 197 9.21 9.16 -16.05
N ASN A 198 8.06 8.77 -16.60
CA ASN A 198 6.85 9.60 -16.65
C ASN A 198 5.95 9.42 -15.42
N LEU A 199 6.29 8.51 -14.49
CA LEU A 199 5.55 8.32 -13.25
C LEU A 199 5.95 9.35 -12.16
N ASN A 200 6.14 10.61 -12.57
CA ASN A 200 6.39 11.70 -11.62
C ASN A 200 5.08 12.23 -11.06
N VAL A 201 5.04 12.42 -9.75
CA VAL A 201 3.83 12.84 -9.04
C VAL A 201 3.83 14.34 -8.83
N VAL A 202 2.75 15.01 -9.25
CA VAL A 202 2.55 16.45 -9.08
C VAL A 202 2.28 16.77 -7.62
N LEU A 203 2.98 17.79 -7.09
CA LEU A 203 2.86 18.25 -5.70
C LEU A 203 2.21 19.62 -5.56
N GLY A 204 2.42 20.52 -6.54
CA GLY A 204 1.86 21.85 -6.48
C GLY A 204 2.37 22.77 -7.57
N SER A 205 1.82 24.00 -7.60
CA SER A 205 2.08 25.01 -8.64
C SER A 205 2.27 26.42 -8.10
N LEU A 206 2.13 26.64 -6.79
CA LEU A 206 2.20 27.97 -6.20
C LEU A 206 3.64 28.33 -5.82
N PRO A 207 4.23 29.36 -6.42
CA PRO A 207 5.59 29.80 -6.10
C PRO A 207 5.62 30.61 -4.80
N ILE A 208 6.79 30.65 -4.14
CA ILE A 208 7.06 31.65 -3.10
C ILE A 208 7.03 33.07 -3.68
N ALA A 209 6.85 34.07 -2.79
CA ALA A 209 6.70 35.47 -3.21
C ALA A 209 7.99 36.11 -3.78
N ASP A 210 9.16 35.61 -3.38
CA ASP A 210 10.45 36.12 -3.86
C ASP A 210 10.62 35.84 -5.36
N ALA A 211 10.56 36.90 -6.18
CA ALA A 211 10.62 36.80 -7.64
C ALA A 211 12.01 36.47 -8.18
N ASP A 212 13.05 36.75 -7.42
CA ASP A 212 14.45 36.57 -7.81
C ASP A 212 14.99 35.17 -7.45
N ALA A 213 14.25 34.41 -6.65
CA ALA A 213 14.64 33.06 -6.26
C ALA A 213 14.46 32.05 -7.41
N GLU A 214 15.41 31.15 -7.57
CA GLU A 214 15.28 29.99 -8.45
C GLU A 214 14.43 28.90 -7.81
N ASN A 215 13.76 28.06 -8.63
CA ASN A 215 12.96 26.92 -8.16
C ASN A 215 11.89 27.29 -7.10
N ARG A 216 11.16 28.35 -7.36
CA ARG A 216 10.23 28.97 -6.41
C ARG A 216 9.10 28.06 -5.95
N ILE A 217 8.61 27.17 -6.82
CA ILE A 217 7.55 26.22 -6.48
C ILE A 217 8.13 25.06 -5.67
N LYS A 218 9.30 24.57 -6.06
CA LYS A 218 10.04 23.58 -5.28
C LYS A 218 10.30 24.08 -3.85
N LEU A 219 10.73 25.33 -3.69
CA LEU A 219 10.95 25.95 -2.38
C LEU A 219 9.65 26.08 -1.58
N SER A 220 8.55 26.42 -2.24
CA SER A 220 7.22 26.47 -1.61
C SER A 220 6.83 25.10 -1.03
N ILE A 221 6.94 24.03 -1.82
CA ILE A 221 6.63 22.67 -1.38
C ILE A 221 7.58 22.22 -0.26
N LEU A 222 8.88 22.49 -0.38
CA LEU A 222 9.83 22.14 0.67
C LEU A 222 9.52 22.89 1.97
N GLY A 223 9.12 24.16 1.88
CA GLY A 223 8.69 24.95 3.04
C GLY A 223 7.48 24.34 3.74
N LEU A 224 6.45 23.93 2.98
CA LEU A 224 5.27 23.25 3.54
C LEU A 224 5.63 21.93 4.23
N LEU A 225 6.47 21.10 3.60
CA LEU A 225 6.92 19.84 4.19
C LEU A 225 7.78 20.06 5.45
N ASN A 226 8.57 21.13 5.47
CA ASN A 226 9.32 21.52 6.66
C ASN A 226 8.42 22.01 7.79
N GLU A 227 7.41 22.82 7.49
CA GLU A 227 6.43 23.29 8.46
C GLU A 227 5.62 22.14 9.08
N MET A 228 5.16 21.20 8.25
CA MET A 228 4.33 20.07 8.69
C MET A 228 5.14 19.01 9.45
N TYR A 229 6.35 18.70 9.00
CA TYR A 229 7.11 17.52 9.44
C TYR A 229 8.52 17.82 9.91
N GLY A 230 9.01 19.07 9.79
CA GLY A 230 10.37 19.47 10.16
C GLY A 230 11.46 18.85 9.29
N ILE A 231 11.13 18.41 8.07
CA ILE A 231 12.08 17.77 7.15
C ILE A 231 12.74 18.79 6.22
N THR A 232 13.96 18.48 5.83
CA THR A 232 14.74 19.22 4.84
C THR A 232 14.94 18.38 3.58
N GLU A 233 15.45 18.97 2.50
CA GLU A 233 15.73 18.20 1.29
C GLU A 233 16.73 17.06 1.52
N ARG A 234 17.65 17.20 2.46
CA ARG A 234 18.64 16.18 2.81
C ARG A 234 17.99 14.95 3.44
N ASP A 235 16.93 15.13 4.20
CA ASP A 235 16.25 14.03 4.91
C ASP A 235 15.58 13.06 3.94
N PHE A 236 15.33 13.44 2.69
CA PHE A 236 14.83 12.51 1.67
C PHE A 236 15.81 11.37 1.36
N VAL A 237 17.11 11.53 1.62
CA VAL A 237 18.10 10.46 1.40
C VAL A 237 17.89 9.28 2.34
N THR A 238 17.34 9.55 3.52
CA THR A 238 17.04 8.55 4.57
C THR A 238 15.54 8.30 4.72
N ALA A 239 14.74 8.87 3.82
CA ALA A 239 13.32 8.70 3.80
C ALA A 239 12.91 7.39 3.10
N GLU A 240 11.88 6.79 3.61
CA GLU A 240 11.12 5.74 2.98
C GLU A 240 9.70 6.24 2.82
N ILE A 241 9.46 6.90 1.69
CA ILE A 241 8.16 7.47 1.34
C ILE A 241 7.63 6.74 0.11
N GLU A 242 6.45 6.24 0.25
CA GLU A 242 5.71 5.44 -0.71
C GLU A 242 4.48 6.22 -1.18
N ILE A 243 4.19 6.11 -2.46
CA ILE A 243 3.01 6.70 -3.07
C ILE A 243 2.07 5.57 -3.43
N VAL A 244 0.88 5.65 -2.89
CA VAL A 244 -0.16 4.61 -2.97
C VAL A 244 -1.48 5.21 -3.44
N PRO A 245 -2.41 4.42 -3.99
CA PRO A 245 -3.76 4.90 -4.33
C PRO A 245 -4.50 5.42 -3.09
N ALA A 246 -5.06 6.63 -3.18
CA ALA A 246 -5.84 7.28 -2.11
C ALA A 246 -7.29 6.74 -2.03
N PHE A 247 -7.53 5.51 -2.46
CA PHE A 247 -8.84 4.88 -2.41
C PHE A 247 -9.04 4.11 -1.11
N LYS A 248 -10.29 4.11 -0.65
CA LYS A 248 -10.75 3.21 0.41
C LYS A 248 -11.26 1.90 -0.22
N ALA A 249 -11.03 0.78 0.46
CA ALA A 249 -11.58 -0.51 0.08
C ALA A 249 -13.12 -0.47 0.15
N ARG A 250 -13.77 -1.00 -0.87
CA ARG A 250 -15.24 -1.02 -1.01
C ARG A 250 -15.68 -2.35 -1.61
N ASP A 251 -16.94 -2.67 -1.41
CA ASP A 251 -17.58 -3.75 -2.16
C ASP A 251 -17.67 -3.38 -3.65
N VAL A 252 -17.57 -4.38 -4.50
CA VAL A 252 -17.63 -4.23 -5.96
C VAL A 252 -18.89 -4.95 -6.46
N GLY A 253 -19.75 -4.22 -7.16
CA GLY A 253 -21.04 -4.72 -7.63
C GLY A 253 -22.20 -4.21 -6.78
N LEU A 254 -23.33 -4.88 -6.89
CA LEU A 254 -24.57 -4.54 -6.18
C LEU A 254 -24.89 -5.52 -5.05
N ASP A 255 -24.12 -6.56 -4.91
CA ASP A 255 -24.28 -7.67 -3.97
C ASP A 255 -22.93 -8.01 -3.30
#